data_2b3081b0ce0926652da6bf863090285b
#
_entry.id   2b3081b0ce0926652da6bf863090285b
#
_cell.length_a   1.000
_cell.length_b   1.000
_cell.length_c   1.000
_cell.angle_alpha   90.00
_cell.angle_beta   90.00
_cell.angle_gamma   90.00
#
_symmetry.space_group_name_H-M   'P 1'
#
loop_
_entity.id
_entity.type
_entity.pdbx_description
1 polymer ?
#
loop_
_entity_poly.entity_id
_entity_poly.type
_entity_poly.pdbx_seq_one_letter_code
_entity_poly.pdbx_strand_id
1 'polypeptide(L)'
;MLHVTFLAHSGFLVEDGKRCYVFDYYKDPNNIVWQLAKRGRELWFFVSHTHGDHFNPSITEFDGPQTRYICHQDVPLESKVKKCITMRPGQDALLDDVGIHMYGSTDEGGSFYVKTNTANIDSDSIFHAGDLNWWHWLGDTPENNADAKRMAWREFKELDGLAVDVAMFPVDNRLEDAMEWGSIEFLRRVQVNKAFIPMHLNGPLWTPSVYFKALFGEVPIWEPQKDGDEATF
;
A
#
# COMPACT_ATOMS: atom_id res chain seq x y z
N MET A 1 -15.66 -5.55 -6.98
CA MET A 1 -16.04 -4.55 -5.94
C MET A 1 -15.15 -4.81 -4.74
N LEU A 2 -14.44 -3.80 -4.28
CA LEU A 2 -13.51 -3.87 -3.14
C LEU A 2 -14.10 -3.11 -1.95
N HIS A 3 -14.14 -3.75 -0.79
CA HIS A 3 -14.44 -3.10 0.48
C HIS A 3 -13.10 -2.82 1.19
N VAL A 4 -12.84 -1.55 1.47
CA VAL A 4 -11.56 -1.10 2.03
C VAL A 4 -11.80 -0.55 3.42
N THR A 5 -11.03 -1.03 4.39
CA THR A 5 -10.99 -0.52 5.77
C THR A 5 -9.61 0.06 6.05
N PHE A 6 -9.53 1.29 6.50
CA PHE A 6 -8.30 1.90 6.99
C PHE A 6 -8.00 1.40 8.40
N LEU A 7 -6.88 0.73 8.59
CA LEU A 7 -6.52 0.20 9.92
C LEU A 7 -5.77 1.25 10.75
N ALA A 8 -4.68 1.76 10.25
CA ALA A 8 -3.92 2.88 10.81
C ALA A 8 -2.70 3.18 9.93
N HIS A 9 -2.27 4.42 9.84
CA HIS A 9 -1.03 4.87 9.17
C HIS A 9 -0.96 4.41 7.70
N SER A 10 -0.25 3.32 7.40
CA SER A 10 -0.21 2.69 6.07
C SER A 10 -0.91 1.32 6.06
N GLY A 11 -1.57 0.95 7.16
CA GLY A 11 -2.26 -0.32 7.31
C GLY A 11 -3.66 -0.29 6.69
N PHE A 12 -3.95 -1.26 5.81
CA PHE A 12 -5.27 -1.41 5.19
C PHE A 12 -5.72 -2.87 5.15
N LEU A 13 -7.02 -3.04 5.29
CA LEU A 13 -7.72 -4.28 4.95
C LEU A 13 -8.52 -4.03 3.69
N VAL A 14 -8.37 -4.91 2.68
CA VAL A 14 -9.15 -4.88 1.46
C VAL A 14 -9.83 -6.23 1.26
N GLU A 15 -11.14 -6.24 1.11
CA GLU A 15 -11.93 -7.45 0.87
C GLU A 15 -12.51 -7.45 -0.54
N ASP A 16 -12.32 -8.56 -1.29
CA ASP A 16 -12.88 -8.75 -2.64
C ASP A 16 -14.14 -9.64 -2.64
N GLY A 17 -14.68 -9.94 -1.45
CA GLY A 17 -15.77 -10.88 -1.21
C GLY A 17 -15.30 -12.32 -0.96
N LYS A 18 -14.17 -12.75 -1.54
CA LYS A 18 -13.57 -14.08 -1.33
C LYS A 18 -12.46 -14.02 -0.27
N ARG A 19 -11.54 -13.08 -0.40
CA ARG A 19 -10.33 -12.95 0.40
C ARG A 19 -10.26 -11.62 1.13
N CYS A 20 -9.43 -11.59 2.15
CA CYS A 20 -9.07 -10.41 2.91
C CYS A 20 -7.58 -10.15 2.73
N TYR A 21 -7.21 -9.07 2.04
CA TYR A 21 -5.85 -8.62 1.82
C TYR A 21 -5.51 -7.60 2.89
N VAL A 22 -4.55 -7.89 3.75
CA VAL A 22 -4.13 -7.02 4.87
C VAL A 22 -2.74 -6.48 4.56
N PHE A 23 -2.67 -5.20 4.22
CA PHE A 23 -1.43 -4.52 3.92
C PHE A 23 -0.88 -3.84 5.16
N ASP A 24 0.42 -3.99 5.40
CA ASP A 24 1.20 -3.34 6.45
C ASP A 24 0.47 -3.29 7.80
N TYR A 25 0.17 -4.47 8.33
CA TYR A 25 -0.54 -4.63 9.59
C TYR A 25 0.28 -4.04 10.74
N TYR A 26 -0.13 -2.88 11.20
CA TYR A 26 0.47 -2.15 12.31
C TYR A 26 -0.45 -2.14 13.53
N LYS A 27 -1.71 -1.80 13.34
CA LYS A 27 -2.79 -1.81 14.33
C LYS A 27 -4.02 -2.52 13.79
N ASP A 28 -4.88 -2.98 14.70
CA ASP A 28 -6.17 -3.57 14.38
C ASP A 28 -7.27 -2.87 15.19
N PRO A 29 -7.77 -1.73 14.71
CA PRO A 29 -8.83 -0.99 15.39
C PRO A 29 -10.06 -1.87 15.53
N ASN A 30 -10.66 -1.86 16.72
CA ASN A 30 -11.83 -2.69 17.04
C ASN A 30 -11.63 -4.21 16.80
N ASN A 31 -10.40 -4.70 16.67
CA ASN A 31 -10.05 -6.08 16.35
C ASN A 31 -10.72 -6.58 15.05
N ILE A 32 -10.78 -5.76 14.02
CA ILE A 32 -11.47 -6.06 12.75
C ILE A 32 -10.87 -7.31 12.10
N VAL A 33 -9.54 -7.35 11.93
CA VAL A 33 -8.82 -8.47 11.31
C VAL A 33 -8.98 -9.74 12.17
N TRP A 34 -8.89 -9.61 13.50
CA TRP A 34 -9.13 -10.72 14.43
C TRP A 34 -10.55 -11.29 14.33
N GLN A 35 -11.56 -10.45 14.13
CA GLN A 35 -12.94 -10.92 13.96
C GLN A 35 -13.09 -11.70 12.64
N LEU A 36 -12.43 -11.29 11.56
CA LEU A 36 -12.42 -12.03 10.29
C LEU A 36 -11.70 -13.37 10.44
N ALA A 37 -10.56 -13.41 11.11
CA ALA A 37 -9.85 -14.65 11.43
C ALA A 37 -10.73 -15.65 12.21
N LYS A 38 -11.42 -15.18 13.24
CA LYS A 38 -12.36 -16.02 14.03
C LYS A 38 -13.56 -16.54 13.23
N ARG A 39 -13.95 -15.84 12.18
CA ARG A 39 -15.00 -16.27 11.23
C ARG A 39 -14.48 -17.22 10.15
N GLY A 40 -13.18 -17.56 10.18
CA GLY A 40 -12.55 -18.46 9.21
C GLY A 40 -12.35 -17.83 7.83
N ARG A 41 -12.28 -16.51 7.74
CA ARG A 41 -11.98 -15.80 6.48
C ARG A 41 -10.54 -16.09 6.05
N GLU A 42 -10.31 -16.12 4.74
CA GLU A 42 -8.98 -16.28 4.17
C GLU A 42 -8.24 -14.94 4.26
N LEU A 43 -7.13 -14.92 5.04
CA LEU A 43 -6.33 -13.73 5.30
C LEU A 43 -4.99 -13.79 4.55
N TRP A 44 -4.69 -12.76 3.79
CA TRP A 44 -3.42 -12.60 3.06
C TRP A 44 -2.71 -11.34 3.55
N PHE A 45 -1.67 -11.51 4.34
CA PHE A 45 -0.86 -10.40 4.86
C PHE A 45 0.22 -10.02 3.86
N PHE A 46 0.27 -8.74 3.52
CA PHE A 46 1.31 -8.12 2.71
C PHE A 46 2.15 -7.22 3.60
N VAL A 47 3.46 -7.43 3.64
CA VAL A 47 4.37 -6.64 4.48
C VAL A 47 5.45 -6.03 3.60
N SER A 48 5.41 -4.70 3.45
CA SER A 48 6.33 -3.95 2.60
C SER A 48 7.75 -3.93 3.17
N HIS A 49 7.90 -3.72 4.47
CA HIS A 49 9.20 -3.65 5.18
C HIS A 49 9.04 -3.82 6.69
N THR A 50 10.12 -3.58 7.46
CA THR A 50 10.20 -3.93 8.89
C THR A 50 9.97 -2.78 9.86
N HIS A 51 9.76 -1.55 9.41
CA HIS A 51 9.49 -0.43 10.30
C HIS A 51 8.25 -0.68 11.16
N GLY A 52 8.29 -0.23 12.42
CA GLY A 52 7.26 -0.56 13.42
C GLY A 52 5.89 0.05 13.18
N ASP A 53 5.75 0.97 12.25
CA ASP A 53 4.51 1.57 11.76
C ASP A 53 3.94 0.89 10.51
N HIS A 54 4.65 -0.12 9.95
CA HIS A 54 4.22 -0.98 8.83
C HIS A 54 4.13 -2.46 9.23
N PHE A 55 4.93 -2.88 10.20
CA PHE A 55 5.04 -4.28 10.59
C PHE A 55 4.85 -4.50 12.08
N ASN A 56 3.81 -5.26 12.44
CA ASN A 56 3.60 -5.75 13.79
C ASN A 56 3.86 -7.27 13.81
N PRO A 57 4.88 -7.75 14.56
CA PRO A 57 5.19 -9.18 14.64
C PRO A 57 4.03 -10.07 15.12
N SER A 58 3.00 -9.50 15.76
CA SER A 58 1.81 -10.23 16.18
C SER A 58 1.00 -10.83 15.02
N ILE A 59 1.29 -10.45 13.75
CA ILE A 59 0.68 -11.12 12.60
C ILE A 59 0.94 -12.63 12.58
N THR A 60 2.00 -13.11 13.24
CA THR A 60 2.29 -14.54 13.39
C THR A 60 1.23 -15.28 14.21
N GLU A 61 0.45 -14.58 15.03
CA GLU A 61 -0.66 -15.17 15.80
C GLU A 61 -1.86 -15.55 14.93
N PHE A 62 -1.93 -15.03 13.69
CA PHE A 62 -2.93 -15.43 12.70
C PHE A 62 -2.53 -16.69 11.91
N ASP A 63 -1.33 -17.27 12.16
CA ASP A 63 -0.85 -18.41 11.37
C ASP A 63 -1.81 -19.60 11.45
N GLY A 64 -2.34 -19.99 10.32
CA GLY A 64 -3.35 -21.02 10.20
C GLY A 64 -3.55 -21.50 8.75
N PRO A 65 -4.44 -22.49 8.55
CA PRO A 65 -4.65 -23.06 7.21
C PRO A 65 -5.20 -22.04 6.18
N GLN A 66 -5.89 -21.00 6.64
CA GLN A 66 -6.50 -19.96 5.81
C GLN A 66 -5.65 -18.68 5.73
N THR A 67 -4.44 -18.69 6.29
CA THR A 67 -3.57 -17.50 6.31
C THR A 67 -2.38 -17.67 5.39
N ARG A 68 -2.02 -16.63 4.67
CA ARG A 68 -0.81 -16.50 3.83
C ARG A 68 -0.07 -15.21 4.15
N TYR A 69 1.23 -15.22 3.96
CA TYR A 69 2.09 -14.05 4.14
C TYR A 69 2.89 -13.82 2.87
N ILE A 70 2.87 -12.60 2.39
CA ILE A 70 3.60 -12.14 1.22
C ILE A 70 4.44 -10.94 1.66
N CYS A 71 5.74 -11.12 1.73
CA CYS A 71 6.61 -10.15 2.40
C CYS A 71 7.78 -9.75 1.52
N HIS A 72 8.27 -8.52 1.70
CA HIS A 72 9.59 -8.18 1.21
C HIS A 72 10.63 -9.13 1.84
N GLN A 73 11.69 -9.45 1.10
CA GLN A 73 12.71 -10.42 1.51
C GLN A 73 13.39 -10.12 2.87
N ASP A 74 13.43 -8.84 3.27
CA ASP A 74 14.08 -8.42 4.51
C ASP A 74 13.17 -8.57 5.74
N VAL A 75 11.90 -8.93 5.54
CA VAL A 75 10.95 -9.19 6.63
C VAL A 75 11.17 -10.60 7.18
N PRO A 76 11.53 -10.78 8.47
CA PRO A 76 11.97 -12.07 9.01
C PRO A 76 10.79 -12.94 9.43
N LEU A 77 9.87 -13.27 8.51
CA LEU A 77 8.67 -14.08 8.76
C LEU A 77 8.76 -15.53 8.28
N GLU A 78 9.53 -15.82 7.23
CA GLU A 78 9.55 -17.12 6.54
C GLU A 78 9.73 -18.31 7.48
N SER A 79 10.60 -18.17 8.48
CA SER A 79 10.84 -19.25 9.46
C SER A 79 9.83 -19.31 10.60
N LYS A 80 8.88 -18.36 10.68
CA LYS A 80 7.97 -18.21 11.82
C LYS A 80 6.53 -18.63 11.51
N VAL A 81 6.17 -18.75 10.24
CA VAL A 81 4.81 -19.05 9.78
C VAL A 81 4.81 -20.12 8.69
N LYS A 82 3.67 -20.80 8.48
CA LYS A 82 3.60 -21.99 7.61
C LYS A 82 3.56 -21.65 6.11
N LYS A 83 2.91 -20.57 5.74
CA LYS A 83 2.67 -20.19 4.33
C LYS A 83 3.17 -18.77 4.11
N CYS A 84 4.47 -18.61 3.95
CA CYS A 84 5.11 -17.35 3.63
C CYS A 84 5.83 -17.45 2.29
N ILE A 85 5.71 -16.43 1.47
CA ILE A 85 6.59 -16.17 0.35
C ILE A 85 7.31 -14.84 0.58
N THR A 86 8.58 -14.81 0.27
CA THR A 86 9.39 -13.59 0.26
C THR A 86 9.59 -13.16 -1.18
N MET A 87 9.46 -11.86 -1.43
CA MET A 87 9.59 -11.25 -2.75
C MET A 87 10.67 -10.16 -2.75
N ARG A 88 11.20 -9.89 -3.94
CA ARG A 88 12.10 -8.78 -4.23
C ARG A 88 11.47 -7.87 -5.28
N PRO A 89 11.85 -6.59 -5.34
CA PRO A 89 11.45 -5.72 -6.43
C PRO A 89 11.71 -6.36 -7.81
N GLY A 90 10.74 -6.24 -8.71
CA GLY A 90 10.75 -6.82 -10.04
C GLY A 90 10.28 -8.28 -10.11
N GLN A 91 9.85 -8.89 -9.03
CA GLN A 91 9.34 -10.26 -9.02
C GLN A 91 7.82 -10.33 -9.14
N ASP A 92 7.38 -11.34 -9.88
CA ASP A 92 5.98 -11.76 -9.98
C ASP A 92 5.73 -13.03 -9.16
N ALA A 93 4.52 -13.15 -8.64
CA ALA A 93 4.00 -14.37 -8.04
C ALA A 93 2.55 -14.59 -8.48
N LEU A 94 2.19 -15.84 -8.72
CA LEU A 94 0.82 -16.28 -8.93
C LEU A 94 0.46 -17.28 -7.84
N LEU A 95 -0.45 -16.88 -6.96
CA LEU A 95 -0.94 -17.72 -5.87
C LEU A 95 -2.44 -17.98 -6.05
N ASP A 96 -2.78 -19.23 -6.33
CA ASP A 96 -4.12 -19.63 -6.77
C ASP A 96 -4.52 -18.81 -8.02
N ASP A 97 -5.47 -17.89 -7.91
CA ASP A 97 -5.93 -16.99 -8.98
C ASP A 97 -5.50 -15.51 -8.77
N VAL A 98 -4.68 -15.22 -7.76
CA VAL A 98 -4.20 -13.86 -7.45
C VAL A 98 -2.82 -13.64 -8.05
N GLY A 99 -2.70 -12.62 -8.90
CA GLY A 99 -1.42 -12.15 -9.43
C GLY A 99 -0.85 -11.07 -8.54
N ILE A 100 0.44 -11.17 -8.23
CA ILE A 100 1.17 -10.22 -7.38
C ILE A 100 2.43 -9.80 -8.11
N HIS A 101 2.69 -8.50 -8.17
CA HIS A 101 3.97 -7.95 -8.57
C HIS A 101 4.52 -7.07 -7.44
N MET A 102 5.81 -7.20 -7.16
CA MET A 102 6.50 -6.32 -6.22
C MET A 102 7.34 -5.29 -6.97
N TYR A 103 7.01 -4.02 -6.83
CA TYR A 103 7.85 -2.90 -7.25
C TYR A 103 8.83 -2.49 -6.16
N GLY A 104 9.77 -1.60 -6.49
CA GLY A 104 10.69 -1.04 -5.51
C GLY A 104 10.06 -0.02 -4.57
N SER A 105 10.90 0.50 -3.68
CA SER A 105 10.59 1.58 -2.75
C SER A 105 11.71 2.62 -2.77
N THR A 106 11.50 3.75 -2.13
CA THR A 106 12.45 4.87 -2.02
C THR A 106 12.94 5.10 -0.60
N ASP A 107 12.43 4.30 0.34
CA ASP A 107 12.98 4.14 1.68
C ASP A 107 13.36 2.66 1.85
N GLU A 108 12.61 1.85 2.59
CA GLU A 108 12.86 0.42 2.75
C GLU A 108 11.80 -0.43 2.01
N GLY A 109 12.16 -1.69 1.73
CA GLY A 109 11.25 -2.71 1.25
C GLY A 109 10.80 -2.55 -0.21
N GLY A 110 9.50 -2.67 -0.43
CA GLY A 110 8.88 -2.59 -1.75
C GLY A 110 7.41 -2.22 -1.70
N SER A 111 6.83 -1.99 -2.87
CA SER A 111 5.41 -1.75 -3.06
C SER A 111 4.73 -2.93 -3.78
N PHE A 112 3.44 -3.11 -3.54
CA PHE A 112 2.69 -4.25 -4.07
C PHE A 112 1.65 -3.81 -5.09
N TYR A 113 1.64 -4.49 -6.23
CA TYR A 113 0.49 -4.56 -7.12
C TYR A 113 -0.17 -5.93 -6.98
N VAL A 114 -1.48 -5.96 -6.76
CA VAL A 114 -2.25 -7.19 -6.59
C VAL A 114 -3.44 -7.19 -7.54
N LYS A 115 -3.53 -8.21 -8.41
CA LYS A 115 -4.69 -8.50 -9.25
C LYS A 115 -5.50 -9.60 -8.58
N THR A 116 -6.71 -9.31 -8.14
CA THR A 116 -7.49 -10.18 -7.24
C THR A 116 -7.96 -11.49 -7.89
N ASN A 117 -8.07 -11.51 -9.23
CA ASN A 117 -8.38 -12.73 -9.99
C ASN A 117 -7.84 -12.61 -11.43
N THR A 118 -6.72 -13.26 -11.70
CA THR A 118 -6.07 -13.23 -13.03
C THR A 118 -6.85 -13.96 -14.13
N ALA A 119 -7.77 -14.86 -13.77
CA ALA A 119 -8.64 -15.55 -14.73
C ALA A 119 -9.80 -14.66 -15.21
N ASN A 120 -10.08 -13.56 -14.51
CA ASN A 120 -11.10 -12.60 -14.90
C ASN A 120 -10.45 -11.25 -15.21
N ILE A 121 -10.53 -10.78 -16.46
CA ILE A 121 -9.94 -9.52 -16.88
C ILE A 121 -10.53 -8.32 -16.15
N ASP A 122 -11.80 -8.37 -15.80
CA ASP A 122 -12.55 -7.32 -15.12
C ASP A 122 -12.39 -7.37 -13.59
N SER A 123 -11.52 -8.26 -13.08
CA SER A 123 -11.27 -8.31 -11.64
C SER A 123 -10.51 -7.06 -11.17
N ASP A 124 -10.75 -6.70 -9.92
CA ASP A 124 -10.16 -5.52 -9.31
C ASP A 124 -8.65 -5.65 -9.14
N SER A 125 -7.97 -4.50 -9.13
CA SER A 125 -6.55 -4.38 -8.87
C SER A 125 -6.27 -3.38 -7.74
N ILE A 126 -5.25 -3.68 -6.94
CA ILE A 126 -4.86 -2.93 -5.76
C ILE A 126 -3.38 -2.57 -5.88
N PHE A 127 -3.03 -1.33 -5.58
CA PHE A 127 -1.66 -0.89 -5.40
C PHE A 127 -1.46 -0.37 -3.99
N HIS A 128 -0.46 -0.89 -3.30
CA HIS A 128 -0.04 -0.40 -1.99
C HIS A 128 1.42 0.02 -2.06
N ALA A 129 1.67 1.30 -1.87
CA ALA A 129 2.97 1.89 -2.11
C ALA A 129 4.05 1.51 -1.06
N GLY A 130 3.65 1.02 0.14
CA GLY A 130 4.61 1.01 1.26
C GLY A 130 5.17 2.41 1.45
N ASP A 131 6.49 2.54 1.52
CA ASP A 131 7.18 3.83 1.63
C ASP A 131 7.76 4.32 0.29
N LEU A 132 7.18 3.88 -0.83
CA LEU A 132 7.48 4.47 -2.13
C LEU A 132 6.92 5.90 -2.18
N ASN A 133 7.80 6.91 -2.19
CA ASN A 133 7.44 8.33 -2.28
C ASN A 133 8.61 9.14 -2.84
N TRP A 134 8.42 10.41 -3.12
CA TRP A 134 9.50 11.37 -3.29
C TRP A 134 9.77 12.08 -1.96
N TRP A 135 10.67 11.53 -1.15
CA TRP A 135 11.04 12.03 0.17
C TRP A 135 11.92 13.28 0.06
N HIS A 136 11.33 14.42 -0.32
CA HIS A 136 11.99 15.71 -0.38
C HIS A 136 11.81 16.47 0.94
N TRP A 137 12.84 16.50 1.75
CA TRP A 137 12.83 17.19 3.04
C TRP A 137 13.31 18.64 2.87
N LEU A 138 12.48 19.65 3.17
CA LEU A 138 12.83 21.06 2.99
C LEU A 138 14.03 21.51 3.81
N GLY A 139 14.30 20.88 4.95
CA GLY A 139 15.45 21.17 5.83
C GLY A 139 16.72 20.36 5.51
N ASP A 140 16.70 19.50 4.48
CA ASP A 140 17.84 18.67 4.12
C ASP A 140 18.78 19.35 3.13
N THR A 141 19.94 18.75 2.88
CA THR A 141 20.92 19.30 1.93
C THR A 141 20.42 19.19 0.48
N PRO A 142 20.89 20.08 -0.42
CA PRO A 142 20.57 19.97 -1.85
C PRO A 142 20.99 18.62 -2.45
N GLU A 143 22.10 18.06 -1.97
CA GLU A 143 22.65 16.78 -2.43
C GLU A 143 21.72 15.63 -2.05
N ASN A 144 21.29 15.55 -0.78
CA ASN A 144 20.35 14.53 -0.29
C ASN A 144 19.01 14.61 -1.03
N ASN A 145 18.48 15.81 -1.21
CA ASN A 145 17.23 16.01 -1.94
C ASN A 145 17.36 15.69 -3.45
N ALA A 146 18.53 15.90 -4.06
CA ALA A 146 18.79 15.45 -5.41
C ALA A 146 18.86 13.91 -5.50
N ASP A 147 19.42 13.26 -4.50
CA ASP A 147 19.45 11.79 -4.40
C ASP A 147 18.05 11.21 -4.22
N ALA A 148 17.27 11.77 -3.29
CA ALA A 148 15.87 11.38 -3.09
C ALA A 148 15.05 11.49 -4.39
N LYS A 149 15.25 12.57 -5.16
CA LYS A 149 14.65 12.74 -6.47
C LYS A 149 15.08 11.64 -7.45
N ARG A 150 16.39 11.36 -7.56
CA ARG A 150 16.89 10.31 -8.47
C ARG A 150 16.31 8.93 -8.13
N MET A 151 16.24 8.60 -6.85
CA MET A 151 15.63 7.35 -6.39
C MET A 151 14.15 7.30 -6.76
N ALA A 152 13.39 8.34 -6.45
CA ALA A 152 11.97 8.42 -6.77
C ALA A 152 11.71 8.26 -8.28
N TRP A 153 12.46 8.96 -9.13
CA TRP A 153 12.29 8.87 -10.59
C TRP A 153 12.62 7.48 -11.14
N ARG A 154 13.63 6.81 -10.58
CA ARG A 154 13.96 5.45 -10.96
C ARG A 154 12.81 4.49 -10.66
N GLU A 155 12.27 4.54 -9.46
CA GLU A 155 11.18 3.63 -9.04
C GLU A 155 9.85 4.00 -9.74
N PHE A 156 9.52 5.29 -9.85
CA PHE A 156 8.29 5.71 -10.54
C PHE A 156 8.29 5.34 -12.03
N LYS A 157 9.45 5.29 -12.68
CA LYS A 157 9.54 4.87 -14.08
C LYS A 157 9.05 3.44 -14.30
N GLU A 158 9.25 2.56 -13.35
CA GLU A 158 8.77 1.17 -13.42
C GLU A 158 7.22 1.09 -13.36
N LEU A 159 6.55 2.17 -12.95
CA LEU A 159 5.09 2.28 -12.90
C LEU A 159 4.49 2.92 -14.16
N ASP A 160 5.29 3.30 -15.16
CA ASP A 160 4.80 4.00 -16.34
C ASP A 160 3.73 3.19 -17.09
N GLY A 161 2.52 3.73 -17.21
CA GLY A 161 1.40 3.10 -17.89
C GLY A 161 0.61 2.07 -17.06
N LEU A 162 0.94 1.91 -15.78
CA LEU A 162 0.16 1.06 -14.87
C LEU A 162 -1.25 1.62 -14.69
N ALA A 163 -2.26 0.74 -14.71
CA ALA A 163 -3.63 1.06 -14.34
C ALA A 163 -4.05 0.21 -13.14
N VAL A 164 -4.66 0.85 -12.14
CA VAL A 164 -5.12 0.20 -10.91
C VAL A 164 -6.50 0.69 -10.53
N ASP A 165 -7.26 -0.13 -9.81
CA ASP A 165 -8.57 0.27 -9.32
C ASP A 165 -8.45 1.08 -8.04
N VAL A 166 -7.70 0.58 -7.07
CA VAL A 166 -7.46 1.25 -5.78
C VAL A 166 -5.97 1.41 -5.55
N ALA A 167 -5.53 2.63 -5.24
CA ALA A 167 -4.14 2.95 -4.92
C ALA A 167 -4.03 3.61 -3.55
N MET A 168 -3.23 3.03 -2.67
CA MET A 168 -2.85 3.57 -1.36
C MET A 168 -1.44 4.14 -1.48
N PHE A 169 -1.28 5.46 -1.25
CA PHE A 169 -0.03 6.14 -1.54
C PHE A 169 0.31 7.20 -0.48
N PRO A 170 1.59 7.34 -0.06
CA PRO A 170 2.00 8.29 0.96
C PRO A 170 1.74 9.76 0.59
N VAL A 171 1.14 10.49 1.52
CA VAL A 171 1.03 11.96 1.51
C VAL A 171 1.43 12.45 2.89
N ASP A 172 2.71 12.65 3.14
CA ASP A 172 3.26 12.87 4.47
C ASP A 172 3.35 14.36 4.81
N ASN A 173 2.64 14.79 5.85
CA ASN A 173 2.65 16.19 6.31
C ASN A 173 4.03 16.69 6.75
N ARG A 174 4.94 15.80 7.13
CA ARG A 174 6.32 16.18 7.52
C ARG A 174 7.13 16.76 6.35
N LEU A 175 6.72 16.47 5.11
CA LEU A 175 7.34 17.03 3.90
C LEU A 175 6.89 18.47 3.60
N GLU A 176 5.97 19.03 4.39
CA GLU A 176 5.49 20.42 4.27
C GLU A 176 5.01 20.74 2.83
N ASP A 177 5.57 21.76 2.17
CA ASP A 177 5.20 22.13 0.79
C ASP A 177 5.49 21.03 -0.25
N ALA A 178 6.33 20.06 0.08
CA ALA A 178 6.67 18.94 -0.80
C ALA A 178 5.76 17.71 -0.62
N MET A 179 4.80 17.72 0.31
CA MET A 179 4.01 16.53 0.67
C MET A 179 3.23 15.91 -0.51
N GLU A 180 2.85 16.71 -1.51
CA GLU A 180 2.12 16.22 -2.68
C GLU A 180 3.04 15.83 -3.86
N TRP A 181 4.34 16.08 -3.79
CA TRP A 181 5.22 15.91 -4.96
C TRP A 181 5.30 14.46 -5.41
N GLY A 182 5.38 13.52 -4.46
CA GLY A 182 5.38 12.08 -4.77
C GLY A 182 4.06 11.62 -5.37
N SER A 183 2.93 11.99 -4.77
CA SER A 183 1.60 11.62 -5.28
C SER A 183 1.29 12.24 -6.65
N ILE A 184 1.77 13.46 -6.92
CA ILE A 184 1.69 14.09 -8.24
C ILE A 184 2.47 13.28 -9.28
N GLU A 185 3.71 12.89 -8.97
CA GLU A 185 4.53 12.10 -9.90
C GLU A 185 3.99 10.68 -10.10
N PHE A 186 3.41 10.08 -9.06
CA PHE A 186 2.71 8.80 -9.14
C PHE A 186 1.51 8.90 -10.10
N LEU A 187 0.60 9.84 -9.89
CA LEU A 187 -0.64 10.00 -10.67
C LEU A 187 -0.40 10.47 -12.12
N ARG A 188 0.80 11.01 -12.42
CA ARG A 188 1.21 11.28 -13.82
C ARG A 188 1.52 10.00 -14.60
N ARG A 189 1.80 8.90 -13.94
CA ARG A 189 2.24 7.63 -14.53
C ARG A 189 1.22 6.52 -14.39
N VAL A 190 0.46 6.54 -13.29
CA VAL A 190 -0.48 5.50 -12.91
C VAL A 190 -1.91 6.02 -13.07
N GLN A 191 -2.71 5.30 -13.82
CA GLN A 191 -4.15 5.56 -13.90
C GLN A 191 -4.85 4.90 -12.72
N VAL A 192 -5.52 5.69 -11.89
CA VAL A 192 -6.35 5.21 -10.77
C VAL A 192 -7.82 5.29 -11.16
N ASN A 193 -8.50 4.13 -11.20
CA ASN A 193 -9.84 4.04 -11.76
C ASN A 193 -10.96 4.28 -10.72
N LYS A 194 -10.78 3.83 -9.46
CA LYS A 194 -11.84 3.84 -8.46
C LYS A 194 -11.52 4.66 -7.21
N ALA A 195 -10.31 4.54 -6.65
CA ALA A 195 -9.92 5.34 -5.49
C ALA A 195 -8.40 5.53 -5.37
N PHE A 196 -7.98 6.77 -5.25
CA PHE A 196 -6.69 7.15 -4.67
C PHE A 196 -6.89 7.39 -3.17
N ILE A 197 -6.12 6.72 -2.33
CA ILE A 197 -6.25 6.75 -0.88
C ILE A 197 -4.94 7.27 -0.28
N PRO A 198 -4.92 8.49 0.28
CA PRO A 198 -3.74 9.00 0.97
C PRO A 198 -3.50 8.19 2.24
N MET A 199 -2.24 7.88 2.49
CA MET A 199 -1.77 7.20 3.69
C MET A 199 -0.50 7.85 4.24
N HIS A 200 0.03 7.37 5.37
CA HIS A 200 1.28 7.85 5.96
C HIS A 200 1.24 9.34 6.33
N LEU A 201 0.08 9.86 6.74
CA LEU A 201 -0.16 11.31 6.87
C LEU A 201 0.75 12.01 7.90
N ASN A 202 1.05 11.35 9.03
CA ASN A 202 1.88 11.92 10.11
C ASN A 202 1.47 13.36 10.52
N GLY A 203 0.16 13.59 10.64
CA GLY A 203 -0.36 14.93 10.96
C GLY A 203 -1.86 15.05 10.70
N PRO A 204 -2.34 16.26 10.40
CA PRO A 204 -3.74 16.48 10.07
C PRO A 204 -4.13 15.76 8.76
N LEU A 205 -5.44 15.62 8.56
CA LEU A 205 -5.98 15.11 7.32
C LEU A 205 -5.50 15.96 6.13
N TRP A 206 -5.21 15.29 5.03
CA TRP A 206 -4.75 15.95 3.82
C TRP A 206 -5.91 16.68 3.12
N THR A 207 -5.67 17.92 2.79
CA THR A 207 -6.57 18.65 1.90
C THR A 207 -5.81 18.93 0.60
N PRO A 208 -6.20 18.31 -0.54
CA PRO A 208 -5.52 18.52 -1.79
C PRO A 208 -5.38 20.01 -2.14
N SER A 209 -4.18 20.44 -2.50
CA SER A 209 -3.90 21.81 -2.89
C SER A 209 -4.68 22.21 -4.15
N VAL A 210 -4.76 23.52 -4.41
CA VAL A 210 -5.34 24.04 -5.67
C VAL A 210 -4.60 23.48 -6.87
N TYR A 211 -3.27 23.33 -6.76
CA TYR A 211 -2.44 22.78 -7.84
C TYR A 211 -2.74 21.30 -8.08
N PHE A 212 -2.81 20.49 -7.02
CA PHE A 212 -3.17 19.08 -7.13
C PHE A 212 -4.56 18.90 -7.77
N LYS A 213 -5.56 19.65 -7.30
CA LYS A 213 -6.92 19.63 -7.87
C LYS A 213 -6.97 20.05 -9.33
N ALA A 214 -6.15 21.01 -9.74
CA ALA A 214 -6.07 21.42 -11.13
C ALA A 214 -5.50 20.35 -12.06
N LEU A 215 -4.58 19.50 -11.55
CA LEU A 215 -3.99 18.39 -12.30
C LEU A 215 -4.85 17.13 -12.30
N PHE A 216 -5.47 16.82 -11.18
CA PHE A 216 -6.09 15.52 -10.90
C PHE A 216 -7.51 15.62 -10.33
N GLY A 217 -8.25 16.67 -10.68
CA GLY A 217 -9.62 16.88 -10.17
C GLY A 217 -10.61 15.76 -10.51
N GLU A 218 -10.32 14.98 -11.54
CA GLU A 218 -11.14 13.83 -11.96
C GLU A 218 -10.75 12.50 -11.28
N VAL A 219 -9.62 12.46 -10.56
CA VAL A 219 -9.20 11.26 -9.84
C VAL A 219 -10.09 11.08 -8.61
N PRO A 220 -10.77 9.94 -8.45
CA PRO A 220 -11.57 9.69 -7.26
C PRO A 220 -10.65 9.60 -6.03
N ILE A 221 -10.90 10.41 -5.02
CA ILE A 221 -10.12 10.40 -3.77
C ILE A 221 -11.03 9.95 -2.63
N TRP A 222 -10.56 8.98 -1.85
CA TRP A 222 -11.14 8.65 -0.56
C TRP A 222 -10.10 8.85 0.53
N GLU A 223 -10.37 9.78 1.42
CA GLU A 223 -9.52 10.08 2.57
C GLU A 223 -10.20 9.57 3.85
N PRO A 224 -9.70 8.46 4.44
CA PRO A 224 -10.22 8.00 5.73
C PRO A 224 -9.95 9.05 6.82
N GLN A 225 -10.95 9.29 7.65
CA GLN A 225 -10.91 10.35 8.68
C GLN A 225 -10.35 9.84 10.01
N LYS A 226 -10.42 8.53 10.25
CA LYS A 226 -9.97 7.87 11.48
C LYS A 226 -9.73 6.38 11.25
N ASP A 227 -8.99 5.77 12.16
CA ASP A 227 -8.79 4.32 12.21
C ASP A 227 -10.15 3.59 12.25
N GLY A 228 -10.33 2.61 11.37
CA GLY A 228 -11.55 1.82 11.23
C GLY A 228 -12.58 2.40 10.25
N ASP A 229 -12.30 3.51 9.57
CA ASP A 229 -13.17 4.00 8.50
C ASP A 229 -13.18 3.05 7.30
N GLU A 230 -14.33 2.96 6.63
CA GLU A 230 -14.60 2.00 5.56
C GLU A 230 -15.20 2.69 4.33
N ALA A 231 -14.86 2.17 3.15
CA ALA A 231 -15.49 2.54 1.89
C ALA A 231 -15.57 1.34 0.94
N THR A 232 -16.43 1.44 -0.07
CA THR A 232 -16.60 0.38 -1.08
C THR A 232 -16.48 0.98 -2.48
N PHE A 233 -15.72 0.32 -3.37
CA PHE A 233 -15.37 0.75 -4.72
C PHE A 233 -15.65 -0.28 -5.80
#